data_b011a7afc0ebbb0a326bed2fa2b60694
#
_entry.id   b011a7afc0ebbb0a326bed2fa2b60694
#
_cell.length_a   1.000
_cell.length_b   1.000
_cell.length_c   1.000
_cell.angle_alpha   90.00
_cell.angle_beta   90.00
_cell.angle_gamma   90.00
#
_symmetry.space_group_name_H-M   'P 1'
#
loop_
_entity.id
_entity.type
_entity.pdbx_description
1 polymer ?
#
loop_
_entity_poly.entity_id
_entity_poly.type
_entity_poly.pdbx_seq_one_letter_code
_entity_poly.pdbx_strand_id
1 'polypeptide(L)'
;WSSDVCSSDLVTVPLLFAVYLFEPTNGAYRWIKLGPLSFQPSELAKYVVVLFLAWHLTKKGDGIKDFWHGVIPPLCVGGLYAGMVLAQKNLSVAALIMIVTFVLLFVAGGQNKHMFGVVAPTLVAAALVFALGEEYRRDRMLNFLDPWKDAADKGYQLIQSFYALGAGGLTGLGLGQSRQKTIYMPEPHNDFIFSIIGEELGLIGCLVIISLFVFLIWRGVKVAMEARDTYGSLLAMGITSIIGFQAIINIAVVTGSMPVTGVPLPFISYGGTSLAITMTAMGVLLNISRQRVGKED
;
A
#
# COMPACT_ATOMS: atom_id res chain seq x y z
N TRP A 1 -3.18 17.44 20.66
CA TRP A 1 -3.27 16.39 19.65
C TRP A 1 -4.49 16.53 18.70
N SER A 2 -5.61 17.10 19.13
CA SER A 2 -6.80 17.24 18.26
C SER A 2 -6.61 18.31 17.16
N SER A 3 -5.85 19.38 17.42
CA SER A 3 -5.55 20.43 16.46
C SER A 3 -4.58 19.98 15.37
N ASP A 4 -3.62 19.12 15.73
CA ASP A 4 -2.56 18.68 14.82
C ASP A 4 -3.03 17.63 13.79
N VAL A 5 -3.96 16.74 14.17
CA VAL A 5 -4.59 15.78 13.25
C VAL A 5 -5.45 16.53 12.22
N CYS A 6 -6.25 17.49 12.67
CA CYS A 6 -7.08 18.29 11.78
C CYS A 6 -6.25 19.16 10.82
N SER A 7 -5.06 19.64 11.25
CA SER A 7 -4.15 20.42 10.40
C SER A 7 -3.46 19.56 9.33
N SER A 8 -3.09 18.32 9.63
CA SER A 8 -2.49 17.40 8.65
C SER A 8 -3.46 17.03 7.53
N ASP A 9 -4.74 16.85 7.85
CA ASP A 9 -5.80 16.61 6.87
C ASP A 9 -6.01 17.82 5.96
N LEU A 10 -6.04 19.02 6.55
CA LEU A 10 -6.17 20.28 5.81
C LEU A 10 -5.03 20.54 4.83
N VAL A 11 -3.81 20.09 5.11
CA VAL A 11 -2.65 20.22 4.20
C VAL A 11 -2.65 19.15 3.11
N THR A 12 -3.07 17.92 3.43
CA THR A 12 -2.99 16.80 2.48
C THR A 12 -4.01 16.91 1.35
N VAL A 13 -5.22 17.42 1.63
CA VAL A 13 -6.24 17.60 0.59
C VAL A 13 -5.79 18.59 -0.51
N PRO A 14 -5.30 19.83 -0.20
CA PRO A 14 -4.72 20.70 -1.21
C PRO A 14 -3.54 20.09 -1.98
N LEU A 15 -2.69 19.30 -1.31
CA LEU A 15 -1.57 18.62 -1.97
C LEU A 15 -2.05 17.58 -2.99
N LEU A 16 -3.13 16.85 -2.70
CA LEU A 16 -3.74 15.93 -3.66
C LEU A 16 -4.30 16.63 -4.89
N PHE A 17 -4.78 17.86 -4.76
CA PHE A 17 -5.21 18.68 -5.91
C PHE A 17 -4.04 19.37 -6.60
N ALA A 18 -2.97 19.71 -5.89
CA ALA A 18 -1.81 20.39 -6.46
C ALA A 18 -1.11 19.60 -7.57
N VAL A 19 -1.27 18.27 -7.62
CA VAL A 19 -0.69 17.45 -8.71
C VAL A 19 -1.21 17.84 -10.10
N TYR A 20 -2.42 18.38 -10.19
CA TYR A 20 -3.01 18.82 -11.47
C TYR A 20 -2.39 20.12 -12.03
N LEU A 21 -1.58 20.83 -11.22
CA LEU A 21 -0.80 22.01 -11.64
C LEU A 21 0.51 21.60 -12.33
N PHE A 22 0.88 20.32 -12.28
CA PHE A 22 2.13 19.80 -12.84
C PHE A 22 1.85 18.92 -14.06
N GLU A 23 2.87 18.74 -14.90
CA GLU A 23 2.76 17.91 -16.10
C GLU A 23 2.51 16.45 -15.77
N PRO A 24 1.61 15.78 -16.51
CA PRO A 24 1.32 14.38 -16.28
C PRO A 24 2.53 13.50 -16.65
N THR A 25 2.82 12.54 -15.80
CA THR A 25 3.86 11.53 -16.07
C THR A 25 3.16 10.23 -16.52
N ASN A 26 3.48 9.75 -17.71
CA ASN A 26 2.85 8.56 -18.32
C ASN A 26 1.29 8.66 -18.36
N GLY A 27 0.77 9.85 -18.64
CA GLY A 27 -0.68 10.08 -18.75
C GLY A 27 -1.44 10.12 -17.41
N ALA A 28 -0.73 10.21 -16.28
CA ALA A 28 -1.33 10.28 -14.94
C ALA A 28 -0.76 11.45 -14.12
N TYR A 29 -1.65 12.17 -13.42
CA TYR A 29 -1.31 13.28 -12.54
C TYR A 29 -1.03 12.75 -11.14
N ARG A 30 0.20 12.28 -10.89
CA ARG A 30 0.56 11.63 -9.61
C ARG A 30 1.71 12.29 -8.88
N TRP A 31 2.55 13.03 -9.60
CA TRP A 31 3.83 13.51 -9.12
C TRP A 31 3.90 15.03 -9.13
N ILE A 32 4.37 15.60 -8.03
CA ILE A 32 4.81 16.98 -7.92
C ILE A 32 6.33 16.97 -8.14
N LYS A 33 6.78 17.52 -9.27
CA LYS A 33 8.21 17.59 -9.62
C LYS A 33 8.75 18.97 -9.26
N LEU A 34 9.70 19.00 -8.34
CA LEU A 34 10.40 20.22 -7.90
C LEU A 34 11.89 20.05 -8.20
N GLY A 35 12.28 20.28 -9.45
CA GLY A 35 13.64 20.04 -9.92
C GLY A 35 14.02 18.55 -9.81
N PRO A 36 15.09 18.19 -9.07
CA PRO A 36 15.51 16.81 -8.92
C PRO A 36 14.64 16.00 -7.94
N LEU A 37 13.80 16.67 -7.16
CA LEU A 37 12.91 16.01 -6.19
C LEU A 37 11.55 15.74 -6.81
N SER A 38 11.09 14.51 -6.67
CA SER A 38 9.73 14.09 -7.04
C SER A 38 8.98 13.67 -5.79
N PHE A 39 7.81 14.27 -5.57
CA PHE A 39 6.94 13.96 -4.43
C PHE A 39 5.60 13.45 -4.92
N GLN A 40 5.14 12.34 -4.33
CA GLN A 40 3.84 11.75 -4.62
C GLN A 40 2.89 11.95 -3.44
N PRO A 41 1.94 12.89 -3.50
CA PRO A 41 1.04 13.19 -2.37
C PRO A 41 0.19 12.02 -1.92
N SER A 42 -0.16 11.09 -2.81
CA SER A 42 -0.93 9.89 -2.45
C SER A 42 -0.16 8.94 -1.53
N GLU A 43 1.19 8.98 -1.53
CA GLU A 43 2.01 8.23 -0.57
C GLU A 43 1.83 8.77 0.85
N LEU A 44 1.79 10.09 1.01
CA LEU A 44 1.52 10.74 2.29
C LEU A 44 0.06 10.52 2.73
N ALA A 45 -0.89 10.63 1.80
CA ALA A 45 -2.32 10.51 2.07
C ALA A 45 -2.69 9.20 2.77
N LYS A 46 -2.05 8.07 2.44
CA LYS A 46 -2.26 6.78 3.11
C LYS A 46 -2.07 6.86 4.62
N TYR A 47 -0.99 7.49 5.06
CA TYR A 47 -0.65 7.60 6.47
C TYR A 47 -1.48 8.67 7.18
N VAL A 48 -1.82 9.76 6.49
CA VAL A 48 -2.71 10.80 7.03
C VAL A 48 -4.11 10.24 7.30
N VAL A 49 -4.65 9.44 6.38
CA VAL A 49 -5.92 8.74 6.60
C VAL A 49 -5.84 7.82 7.83
N VAL A 50 -4.73 7.12 8.03
CA VAL A 50 -4.54 6.28 9.23
C VAL A 50 -4.52 7.12 10.51
N LEU A 51 -3.81 8.25 10.51
CA LEU A 51 -3.77 9.17 11.66
C LEU A 51 -5.18 9.66 12.02
N PHE A 52 -5.93 10.13 11.02
CA PHE A 52 -7.29 10.61 11.20
C PHE A 52 -8.23 9.51 11.70
N LEU A 53 -8.21 8.35 11.05
CA LEU A 53 -9.07 7.23 11.43
C LEU A 53 -8.76 6.72 12.84
N ALA A 54 -7.48 6.58 13.20
CA ALA A 54 -7.06 6.19 14.54
C ALA A 54 -7.61 7.17 15.60
N TRP A 55 -7.48 8.48 15.36
CA TRP A 55 -8.04 9.50 16.24
C TRP A 55 -9.57 9.44 16.31
N HIS A 56 -10.24 9.42 15.17
CA HIS A 56 -11.70 9.42 15.09
C HIS A 56 -12.30 8.19 15.78
N LEU A 57 -11.76 7.00 15.50
CA LEU A 57 -12.23 5.74 16.08
C LEU A 57 -11.96 5.65 17.57
N THR A 58 -10.84 6.16 18.06
CA THR A 58 -10.54 6.26 19.50
C THR A 58 -11.56 7.14 20.21
N LYS A 59 -11.89 8.29 19.62
CA LYS A 59 -12.90 9.21 20.20
C LYS A 59 -14.30 8.60 20.20
N LYS A 60 -14.61 7.75 19.21
CA LYS A 60 -15.92 7.12 19.06
C LYS A 60 -16.16 6.00 20.08
N GLY A 61 -15.13 5.26 20.46
CA GLY A 61 -15.22 4.14 21.41
C GLY A 61 -16.31 3.12 21.02
N ASP A 62 -17.16 2.75 21.98
CA ASP A 62 -18.26 1.80 21.75
C ASP A 62 -19.31 2.25 20.71
N GLY A 63 -19.36 3.52 20.36
CA GLY A 63 -20.24 4.04 19.30
C GLY A 63 -19.94 3.50 17.91
N ILE A 64 -18.82 2.81 17.70
CA ILE A 64 -18.47 2.16 16.44
C ILE A 64 -19.41 0.98 16.10
N LYS A 65 -20.10 0.43 17.09
CA LYS A 65 -21.05 -0.68 16.90
C LYS A 65 -22.30 -0.25 16.12
N ASP A 66 -22.63 1.05 16.12
CA ASP A 66 -23.69 1.62 15.29
C ASP A 66 -23.22 1.77 13.85
N PHE A 67 -23.99 1.21 12.90
CA PHE A 67 -23.66 1.26 11.49
C PHE A 67 -23.64 2.70 10.95
N TRP A 68 -24.68 3.48 11.20
CA TRP A 68 -24.86 4.82 10.61
C TRP A 68 -23.91 5.86 11.20
N HIS A 69 -23.72 5.83 12.51
CA HIS A 69 -22.89 6.83 13.19
C HIS A 69 -21.47 6.35 13.49
N GLY A 70 -21.23 5.03 13.52
CA GLY A 70 -19.93 4.43 13.82
C GLY A 70 -19.13 4.06 12.58
N VAL A 71 -19.76 3.38 11.62
CA VAL A 71 -19.07 2.79 10.45
C VAL A 71 -19.07 3.73 9.25
N ILE A 72 -20.21 4.38 8.96
CA ILE A 72 -20.35 5.22 7.76
C ILE A 72 -19.39 6.41 7.74
N PRO A 73 -19.25 7.24 8.80
CA PRO A 73 -18.36 8.41 8.74
C PRO A 73 -16.89 8.08 8.42
N PRO A 74 -16.24 7.09 9.09
CA PRO A 74 -14.89 6.67 8.70
C PRO A 74 -14.78 6.16 7.26
N LEU A 75 -15.80 5.41 6.78
CA LEU A 75 -15.86 4.96 5.39
C LEU A 75 -15.99 6.13 4.40
N CYS A 76 -16.77 7.16 4.74
CA CYS A 76 -16.88 8.35 3.91
C CYS A 76 -15.55 9.10 3.81
N VAL A 77 -14.80 9.22 4.90
CA VAL A 77 -13.48 9.88 4.88
C VAL A 77 -12.48 9.04 4.06
N GLY A 78 -12.37 7.74 4.35
CA GLY A 78 -11.53 6.84 3.55
C GLY A 78 -11.91 6.85 2.07
N GLY A 79 -13.21 6.84 1.78
CA GLY A 79 -13.77 6.92 0.43
C GLY A 79 -13.48 8.25 -0.28
N LEU A 80 -13.51 9.38 0.45
CA LEU A 80 -13.15 10.68 -0.09
C LEU A 80 -11.68 10.71 -0.53
N TYR A 81 -10.75 10.28 0.34
CA TYR A 81 -9.33 10.19 0.00
C TYR A 81 -9.07 9.20 -1.13
N ALA A 82 -9.70 8.02 -1.09
CA ALA A 82 -9.61 7.04 -2.16
C ALA A 82 -10.16 7.60 -3.49
N GLY A 83 -11.27 8.34 -3.47
CA GLY A 83 -11.85 9.01 -4.63
C GLY A 83 -10.92 10.05 -5.25
N MET A 84 -10.29 10.91 -4.42
CA MET A 84 -9.29 11.87 -4.89
C MET A 84 -8.08 11.18 -5.54
N VAL A 85 -7.60 10.08 -4.96
CA VAL A 85 -6.50 9.28 -5.50
C VAL A 85 -6.89 8.52 -6.76
N LEU A 86 -8.15 8.05 -6.86
CA LEU A 86 -8.71 7.46 -8.09
C LEU A 86 -8.76 8.48 -9.24
N ALA A 87 -9.13 9.74 -8.97
CA ALA A 87 -9.14 10.80 -9.96
C ALA A 87 -7.72 11.05 -10.56
N GLN A 88 -6.66 10.76 -9.80
CA GLN A 88 -5.27 10.76 -10.27
C GLN A 88 -4.88 9.49 -11.06
N LYS A 89 -5.84 8.62 -11.40
CA LYS A 89 -5.66 7.32 -12.06
C LYS A 89 -4.81 6.33 -11.24
N ASN A 90 -4.82 6.42 -9.91
CA ASN A 90 -4.05 5.53 -9.02
C ASN A 90 -4.98 4.58 -8.25
N LEU A 91 -5.48 3.55 -8.95
CA LEU A 91 -6.40 2.56 -8.39
C LEU A 91 -5.79 1.79 -7.22
N SER A 92 -4.50 1.45 -7.30
CA SER A 92 -3.84 0.60 -6.32
C SER A 92 -3.72 1.26 -4.95
N VAL A 93 -3.32 2.55 -4.91
CA VAL A 93 -3.25 3.30 -3.67
C VAL A 93 -4.65 3.58 -3.11
N ALA A 94 -5.63 3.86 -3.98
CA ALA A 94 -7.02 4.03 -3.57
C ALA A 94 -7.58 2.76 -2.92
N ALA A 95 -7.34 1.59 -3.53
CA ALA A 95 -7.72 0.30 -2.97
C ALA A 95 -7.02 0.04 -1.62
N LEU A 96 -5.73 0.36 -1.52
CA LEU A 96 -4.98 0.23 -0.27
C LEU A 96 -5.57 1.10 0.85
N ILE A 97 -5.94 2.35 0.57
CA ILE A 97 -6.61 3.24 1.53
C ILE A 97 -7.91 2.59 2.04
N MET A 98 -8.72 2.04 1.14
CA MET A 98 -10.00 1.39 1.54
C MET A 98 -9.78 0.10 2.32
N ILE A 99 -8.79 -0.71 1.96
CA ILE A 99 -8.41 -1.91 2.71
C ILE A 99 -7.98 -1.54 4.14
N VAL A 100 -7.12 -0.53 4.28
CA VAL A 100 -6.65 -0.08 5.60
C VAL A 100 -7.79 0.54 6.41
N THR A 101 -8.68 1.29 5.78
CA THR A 101 -9.91 1.80 6.42
C THR A 101 -10.75 0.65 6.97
N PHE A 102 -10.96 -0.40 6.18
CA PHE A 102 -11.68 -1.60 6.62
C PHE A 102 -10.99 -2.28 7.80
N VAL A 103 -9.67 -2.48 7.73
CA VAL A 103 -8.89 -3.09 8.84
C VAL A 103 -9.01 -2.28 10.12
N LEU A 104 -8.89 -0.96 10.05
CA LEU A 104 -9.00 -0.10 11.22
C LEU A 104 -10.41 -0.12 11.84
N LEU A 105 -11.46 -0.10 11.02
CA LEU A 105 -12.84 -0.27 11.46
C LEU A 105 -13.06 -1.61 12.15
N PHE A 106 -12.51 -2.68 11.59
CA PHE A 106 -12.61 -4.03 12.16
C PHE A 106 -11.88 -4.13 13.51
N VAL A 107 -10.65 -3.65 13.58
CA VAL A 107 -9.82 -3.68 14.80
C VAL A 107 -10.39 -2.77 15.90
N ALA A 108 -11.02 -1.65 15.54
CA ALA A 108 -11.66 -0.75 16.48
C ALA A 108 -12.96 -1.33 17.09
N GLY A 109 -13.40 -2.52 16.67
CA GLY A 109 -14.55 -3.21 17.23
C GLY A 109 -15.85 -3.07 16.44
N GLY A 110 -15.76 -2.76 15.14
CA GLY A 110 -16.90 -2.79 14.23
C GLY A 110 -17.61 -4.15 14.25
N GLN A 111 -18.95 -4.16 14.23
CA GLN A 111 -19.70 -5.41 14.29
C GLN A 111 -19.45 -6.28 13.04
N ASN A 112 -19.14 -7.56 13.24
CA ASN A 112 -18.87 -8.52 12.15
C ASN A 112 -19.99 -8.57 11.09
N LYS A 113 -21.25 -8.42 11.53
CA LYS A 113 -22.40 -8.37 10.61
C LYS A 113 -22.31 -7.20 9.62
N HIS A 114 -21.93 -6.03 10.11
CA HIS A 114 -21.75 -4.84 9.26
C HIS A 114 -20.50 -4.95 8.39
N MET A 115 -19.40 -5.42 8.96
CA MET A 115 -18.11 -5.51 8.27
C MET A 115 -18.14 -6.51 7.12
N PHE A 116 -18.55 -7.75 7.37
CA PHE A 116 -18.56 -8.80 6.37
C PHE A 116 -19.89 -8.91 5.58
N GLY A 117 -21.01 -8.46 6.17
CA GLY A 117 -22.31 -8.48 5.50
C GLY A 117 -22.54 -7.30 4.54
N VAL A 118 -21.95 -6.13 4.83
CA VAL A 118 -22.20 -4.92 4.04
C VAL A 118 -20.89 -4.32 3.52
N VAL A 119 -19.96 -3.97 4.41
CA VAL A 119 -18.76 -3.20 4.02
C VAL A 119 -17.87 -3.98 3.06
N ALA A 120 -17.48 -5.22 3.40
CA ALA A 120 -16.61 -6.01 2.55
C ALA A 120 -17.22 -6.32 1.16
N PRO A 121 -18.48 -6.78 1.03
CA PRO A 121 -19.10 -6.97 -0.29
C PRO A 121 -19.19 -5.67 -1.10
N THR A 122 -19.50 -4.55 -0.46
CA THR A 122 -19.57 -3.24 -1.14
C THR A 122 -18.20 -2.81 -1.65
N LEU A 123 -17.13 -2.99 -0.87
CA LEU A 123 -15.76 -2.68 -1.30
C LEU A 123 -15.32 -3.57 -2.47
N VAL A 124 -15.63 -4.87 -2.42
CA VAL A 124 -15.36 -5.80 -3.53
C VAL A 124 -16.13 -5.41 -4.78
N ALA A 125 -17.43 -5.12 -4.65
CA ALA A 125 -18.25 -4.69 -5.78
C ALA A 125 -17.74 -3.37 -6.39
N ALA A 126 -17.39 -2.38 -5.56
CA ALA A 126 -16.80 -1.13 -6.01
C ALA A 126 -15.45 -1.37 -6.73
N ALA A 127 -14.57 -2.19 -6.16
CA ALA A 127 -13.29 -2.53 -6.79
C ALA A 127 -13.49 -3.20 -8.16
N LEU A 128 -14.45 -4.11 -8.30
CA LEU A 128 -14.79 -4.76 -9.58
C LEU A 128 -15.34 -3.75 -10.58
N VAL A 129 -16.28 -2.89 -10.20
CA VAL A 129 -16.83 -1.85 -11.08
C VAL A 129 -15.72 -0.92 -11.58
N PHE A 130 -14.83 -0.46 -10.68
CA PHE A 130 -13.72 0.39 -11.08
C PHE A 130 -12.66 -0.34 -11.90
N ALA A 131 -12.39 -1.61 -11.63
CA ALA A 131 -11.44 -2.40 -12.40
C ALA A 131 -11.93 -2.68 -13.82
N LEU A 132 -13.23 -2.91 -14.00
CA LEU A 132 -13.84 -3.25 -15.28
C LEU A 132 -14.35 -2.04 -16.07
N GLY A 133 -14.53 -0.89 -15.42
CA GLY A 133 -15.19 0.29 -15.99
C GLY A 133 -14.42 1.01 -17.09
N GLU A 134 -13.09 0.97 -17.11
CA GLU A 134 -12.25 1.57 -18.14
C GLU A 134 -11.51 0.50 -18.95
N GLU A 135 -11.44 0.69 -20.26
CA GLU A 135 -10.80 -0.24 -21.20
C GLU A 135 -9.35 -0.55 -20.82
N TYR A 136 -8.58 0.46 -20.47
CA TYR A 136 -7.18 0.29 -20.02
C TYR A 136 -7.04 -0.61 -18.78
N ARG A 137 -7.97 -0.52 -17.81
CA ARG A 137 -7.95 -1.35 -16.59
C ARG A 137 -8.41 -2.77 -16.88
N ARG A 138 -9.45 -2.91 -17.70
CA ARG A 138 -9.93 -4.21 -18.17
C ARG A 138 -8.85 -4.96 -18.93
N ASP A 139 -8.12 -4.27 -19.79
CA ASP A 139 -6.99 -4.84 -20.54
C ASP A 139 -5.88 -5.34 -19.62
N ARG A 140 -5.57 -4.60 -18.53
CA ARG A 140 -4.63 -5.08 -17.52
C ARG A 140 -5.08 -6.38 -16.85
N MET A 141 -6.37 -6.50 -16.55
CA MET A 141 -6.96 -7.72 -15.98
C MET A 141 -6.90 -8.90 -16.98
N LEU A 142 -7.21 -8.65 -18.25
CA LEU A 142 -7.16 -9.69 -19.29
C LEU A 142 -5.72 -10.12 -19.57
N ASN A 143 -4.79 -9.19 -19.68
CA ASN A 143 -3.37 -9.50 -19.90
C ASN A 143 -2.70 -10.19 -18.70
N PHE A 144 -3.23 -10.00 -17.51
CA PHE A 144 -2.79 -10.76 -16.34
C PHE A 144 -3.15 -12.25 -16.45
N LEU A 145 -4.35 -12.57 -16.98
CA LEU A 145 -4.79 -13.96 -17.15
C LEU A 145 -4.01 -14.70 -18.25
N ASP A 146 -3.61 -13.97 -19.31
CA ASP A 146 -2.79 -14.52 -20.40
C ASP A 146 -1.80 -13.45 -20.89
N PRO A 147 -0.67 -13.27 -20.19
CA PRO A 147 0.32 -12.27 -20.55
C PRO A 147 1.03 -12.56 -21.89
N TRP A 148 1.03 -13.82 -22.32
CA TRP A 148 1.67 -14.24 -23.57
C TRP A 148 0.91 -13.80 -24.82
N LYS A 149 -0.38 -13.49 -24.68
CA LYS A 149 -1.20 -13.01 -25.79
C LYS A 149 -0.73 -11.66 -26.35
N ASP A 150 -0.13 -10.82 -25.51
CA ASP A 150 0.42 -9.52 -25.87
C ASP A 150 1.83 -9.35 -25.25
N ALA A 151 2.71 -10.27 -25.60
CA ALA A 151 4.04 -10.39 -25.01
C ALA A 151 4.97 -9.20 -25.32
N ALA A 152 4.69 -8.44 -26.37
CA ALA A 152 5.55 -7.33 -26.83
C ALA A 152 5.18 -5.97 -26.20
N ASP A 153 3.96 -5.81 -25.67
CA ASP A 153 3.48 -4.55 -25.10
C ASP A 153 2.98 -4.75 -23.65
N LYS A 154 1.70 -5.03 -23.46
CA LYS A 154 1.07 -4.99 -22.13
C LYS A 154 1.47 -6.16 -21.21
N GLY A 155 1.81 -7.33 -21.77
CA GLY A 155 2.32 -8.50 -21.05
C GLY A 155 3.80 -8.47 -20.75
N TYR A 156 4.55 -7.58 -21.43
CA TYR A 156 6.02 -7.61 -21.46
C TYR A 156 6.67 -7.58 -20.07
N GLN A 157 6.28 -6.63 -19.20
CA GLN A 157 6.87 -6.51 -17.87
C GLN A 157 6.67 -7.76 -17.00
N LEU A 158 5.48 -8.36 -17.07
CA LEU A 158 5.16 -9.55 -16.28
C LEU A 158 5.92 -10.77 -16.79
N ILE A 159 6.05 -10.92 -18.12
CA ILE A 159 6.83 -12.00 -18.73
C ILE A 159 8.31 -11.88 -18.36
N GLN A 160 8.89 -10.67 -18.43
CA GLN A 160 10.27 -10.44 -18.01
C GLN A 160 10.48 -10.73 -16.52
N SER A 161 9.47 -10.45 -15.68
CA SER A 161 9.49 -10.86 -14.28
C SER A 161 9.56 -12.38 -14.10
N PHE A 162 8.80 -13.14 -14.90
CA PHE A 162 8.87 -14.61 -14.87
C PHE A 162 10.23 -15.14 -15.34
N TYR A 163 10.81 -14.53 -16.37
CA TYR A 163 12.16 -14.88 -16.81
C TYR A 163 13.22 -14.59 -15.75
N ALA A 164 13.10 -13.45 -15.04
CA ALA A 164 14.00 -13.11 -13.93
C ALA A 164 13.92 -14.16 -12.81
N LEU A 165 12.70 -14.43 -12.32
CA LEU A 165 12.49 -15.43 -11.27
C LEU A 165 12.94 -16.83 -11.69
N GLY A 166 12.66 -17.24 -12.94
CA GLY A 166 13.07 -18.53 -13.48
C GLY A 166 14.59 -18.66 -13.64
N ALA A 167 15.26 -17.60 -14.10
CA ALA A 167 16.72 -17.59 -14.28
C ALA A 167 17.47 -17.66 -12.94
N GLY A 168 16.90 -17.10 -11.87
CA GLY A 168 17.52 -17.11 -10.54
C GLY A 168 17.60 -18.50 -9.88
N GLY A 169 16.70 -19.43 -10.21
CA GLY A 169 16.69 -20.76 -9.61
C GLY A 169 16.71 -20.74 -8.08
N LEU A 170 17.47 -21.63 -7.46
CA LEU A 170 17.54 -21.72 -5.98
C LEU A 170 18.47 -20.68 -5.36
N THR A 171 19.66 -20.46 -5.93
CA THR A 171 20.74 -19.67 -5.33
C THR A 171 20.98 -18.33 -6.02
N GLY A 172 20.34 -18.07 -7.14
CA GLY A 172 20.53 -16.85 -7.95
C GLY A 172 21.76 -16.90 -8.85
N LEU A 173 21.85 -15.89 -9.71
CA LEU A 173 22.99 -15.69 -10.63
C LEU A 173 24.16 -14.95 -9.96
N GLY A 174 23.96 -14.41 -8.75
CA GLY A 174 24.90 -13.57 -8.01
C GLY A 174 24.52 -12.08 -8.03
N LEU A 175 24.94 -11.36 -7.00
CA LEU A 175 24.66 -9.93 -6.84
C LEU A 175 25.24 -9.13 -8.01
N GLY A 176 24.43 -8.26 -8.60
CA GLY A 176 24.81 -7.42 -9.73
C GLY A 176 24.81 -8.12 -11.09
N GLN A 177 24.50 -9.43 -11.16
CA GLN A 177 24.52 -10.23 -12.38
C GLN A 177 23.15 -10.34 -13.08
N SER A 178 22.19 -9.57 -12.66
CA SER A 178 20.85 -9.57 -13.28
C SER A 178 20.96 -9.07 -14.74
N ARG A 179 20.48 -9.89 -15.67
CA ARG A 179 20.37 -9.55 -17.08
C ARG A 179 19.12 -8.73 -17.36
N GLN A 180 18.05 -9.04 -16.63
CA GLN A 180 16.76 -8.36 -16.79
C GLN A 180 16.85 -6.89 -16.41
N LYS A 181 17.60 -6.56 -15.35
CA LYS A 181 17.85 -5.20 -14.88
C LYS A 181 18.54 -4.31 -15.91
N THR A 182 19.48 -4.87 -16.67
CA THR A 182 20.37 -4.08 -17.54
C THR A 182 19.84 -3.91 -18.95
N ILE A 183 19.05 -4.86 -19.48
CA ILE A 183 18.75 -4.95 -20.90
C ILE A 183 17.25 -4.97 -21.21
N TYR A 184 16.44 -5.68 -20.41
CA TYR A 184 15.10 -6.06 -20.84
C TYR A 184 13.96 -5.39 -20.08
N MET A 185 14.12 -5.08 -18.80
CA MET A 185 13.01 -4.59 -17.98
C MET A 185 13.01 -3.05 -17.91
N PRO A 186 11.94 -2.38 -18.34
CA PRO A 186 11.80 -0.95 -18.13
C PRO A 186 11.56 -0.66 -16.63
N GLU A 187 12.32 0.28 -16.07
CA GLU A 187 12.23 0.71 -14.66
C GLU A 187 12.25 -0.44 -13.63
N PRO A 188 13.23 -1.37 -13.70
CA PRO A 188 13.26 -2.57 -12.84
C PRO A 188 13.40 -2.25 -11.34
N HIS A 189 13.87 -1.04 -11.01
CA HIS A 189 14.13 -0.60 -9.64
C HIS A 189 12.86 -0.17 -8.87
N ASN A 190 11.75 0.03 -9.57
CA ASN A 190 10.50 0.49 -8.99
C ASN A 190 9.62 -0.70 -8.56
N ASP A 191 8.67 -1.10 -9.43
CA ASP A 191 7.60 -2.01 -9.07
C ASP A 191 7.97 -3.48 -9.18
N PHE A 192 9.04 -3.80 -9.93
CA PHE A 192 9.50 -5.16 -10.18
C PHE A 192 10.84 -5.52 -9.51
N ILE A 193 11.26 -4.74 -8.51
CA ILE A 193 12.54 -4.99 -7.82
C ILE A 193 12.62 -6.38 -7.20
N PHE A 194 11.49 -6.95 -6.76
CA PHE A 194 11.44 -8.28 -6.19
C PHE A 194 11.82 -9.38 -7.20
N SER A 195 11.50 -9.22 -8.51
CA SER A 195 11.97 -10.16 -9.54
C SER A 195 13.48 -10.09 -9.74
N ILE A 196 14.07 -8.89 -9.65
CA ILE A 196 15.52 -8.73 -9.73
C ILE A 196 16.22 -9.40 -8.54
N ILE A 197 15.65 -9.26 -7.33
CA ILE A 197 16.13 -9.97 -6.15
C ILE A 197 16.06 -11.48 -6.39
N GLY A 198 14.96 -11.96 -6.98
CA GLY A 198 14.80 -13.37 -7.33
C GLY A 198 15.83 -13.84 -8.38
N GLU A 199 16.18 -13.02 -9.37
CA GLU A 199 17.22 -13.34 -10.36
C GLU A 199 18.63 -13.38 -9.73
N GLU A 200 18.95 -12.40 -8.88
CA GLU A 200 20.29 -12.27 -8.30
C GLU A 200 20.55 -13.20 -7.10
N LEU A 201 19.57 -13.38 -6.23
CA LEU A 201 19.69 -14.15 -4.97
C LEU A 201 18.89 -15.47 -4.98
N GLY A 202 18.14 -15.74 -6.03
CA GLY A 202 17.34 -16.95 -6.18
C GLY A 202 16.18 -17.06 -5.20
N LEU A 203 15.62 -18.24 -5.12
CA LEU A 203 14.49 -18.55 -4.21
C LEU A 203 14.87 -18.30 -2.75
N ILE A 204 16.11 -18.62 -2.35
CA ILE A 204 16.59 -18.41 -0.98
C ILE A 204 16.52 -16.92 -0.61
N GLY A 205 16.98 -16.03 -1.50
CA GLY A 205 16.89 -14.59 -1.28
C GLY A 205 15.46 -14.08 -1.19
N CYS A 206 14.57 -14.57 -2.06
CA CYS A 206 13.15 -14.26 -2.00
C CYS A 206 12.53 -14.67 -0.66
N LEU A 207 12.81 -15.90 -0.19
CA LEU A 207 12.29 -16.39 1.09
C LEU A 207 12.81 -15.60 2.29
N VAL A 208 14.07 -15.17 2.27
CA VAL A 208 14.64 -14.30 3.32
C VAL A 208 13.87 -12.96 3.36
N ILE A 209 13.67 -12.31 2.21
CA ILE A 209 12.93 -11.04 2.15
C ILE A 209 11.48 -11.22 2.63
N ILE A 210 10.78 -12.24 2.18
CA ILE A 210 9.42 -12.55 2.64
C ILE A 210 9.40 -12.78 4.16
N SER A 211 10.35 -13.55 4.69
CA SER A 211 10.44 -13.83 6.13
C SER A 211 10.67 -12.55 6.95
N LEU A 212 11.48 -11.61 6.44
CA LEU A 212 11.69 -10.32 7.08
C LEU A 212 10.41 -9.47 7.11
N PHE A 213 9.63 -9.44 6.01
CA PHE A 213 8.34 -8.76 6.00
C PHE A 213 7.32 -9.42 6.95
N VAL A 214 7.23 -10.75 6.96
CA VAL A 214 6.38 -11.48 7.91
C VAL A 214 6.76 -11.17 9.34
N PHE A 215 8.05 -11.18 9.66
CA PHE A 215 8.56 -10.82 10.99
C PHE A 215 8.21 -9.37 11.37
N LEU A 216 8.39 -8.42 10.44
CA LEU A 216 8.05 -7.02 10.65
C LEU A 216 6.56 -6.83 10.91
N ILE A 217 5.69 -7.46 10.10
CA ILE A 217 4.24 -7.42 10.27
C ILE A 217 3.84 -8.03 11.63
N TRP A 218 4.39 -9.20 11.96
CA TRP A 218 4.14 -9.85 13.25
C TRP A 218 4.54 -8.94 14.43
N ARG A 219 5.71 -8.31 14.37
CA ARG A 219 6.16 -7.35 15.39
C ARG A 219 5.27 -6.12 15.45
N GLY A 220 4.85 -5.59 14.30
CA GLY A 220 3.94 -4.45 14.24
C GLY A 220 2.56 -4.74 14.85
N VAL A 221 1.98 -5.90 14.55
CA VAL A 221 0.73 -6.37 15.17
C VAL A 221 0.90 -6.54 16.68
N LYS A 222 2.04 -7.11 17.12
CA LYS A 222 2.34 -7.23 18.55
C LYS A 222 2.44 -5.85 19.22
N VAL A 223 3.08 -4.87 18.58
CA VAL A 223 3.11 -3.48 19.06
C VAL A 223 1.71 -2.90 19.20
N ALA A 224 0.84 -3.13 18.22
CA ALA A 224 -0.54 -2.66 18.26
C ALA A 224 -1.34 -3.27 19.42
N MET A 225 -1.17 -4.59 19.68
CA MET A 225 -1.85 -5.28 20.79
C MET A 225 -1.33 -4.87 22.17
N GLU A 226 -0.07 -4.49 22.29
CA GLU A 226 0.58 -4.12 23.54
C GLU A 226 0.67 -2.59 23.74
N ALA A 227 0.05 -1.79 22.88
CA ALA A 227 0.05 -0.35 22.97
C ALA A 227 -0.69 0.13 24.24
N ARG A 228 -0.20 1.21 24.85
CA ARG A 228 -0.71 1.76 26.09
C ARG A 228 -2.14 2.29 25.98
N ASP A 229 -2.49 2.82 24.83
CA ASP A 229 -3.78 3.48 24.55
C ASP A 229 -4.35 3.02 23.22
N THR A 230 -5.66 3.18 23.05
CA THR A 230 -6.40 2.78 21.84
C THR A 230 -5.92 3.52 20.60
N TYR A 231 -5.52 4.80 20.73
CA TYR A 231 -5.01 5.58 19.61
C TYR A 231 -3.71 4.99 19.08
N GLY A 232 -2.74 4.73 19.96
CA GLY A 232 -1.47 4.08 19.61
C GLY A 232 -1.67 2.69 19.00
N SER A 233 -2.62 1.91 19.55
CA SER A 233 -2.98 0.59 19.01
C SER A 233 -3.48 0.68 17.57
N LEU A 234 -4.47 1.52 17.29
CA LEU A 234 -5.03 1.71 15.96
C LEU A 234 -4.02 2.30 14.98
N LEU A 235 -3.21 3.25 15.43
CA LEU A 235 -2.15 3.85 14.61
C LEU A 235 -1.08 2.82 14.24
N ALA A 236 -0.61 2.02 15.20
CA ALA A 236 0.35 0.96 14.96
C ALA A 236 -0.21 -0.10 14.00
N MET A 237 -1.47 -0.49 14.17
CA MET A 237 -2.15 -1.42 13.27
C MET A 237 -2.28 -0.85 11.85
N GLY A 238 -2.66 0.42 11.71
CA GLY A 238 -2.80 1.09 10.40
C GLY A 238 -1.47 1.16 9.65
N ILE A 239 -0.39 1.61 10.31
CA ILE A 239 0.96 1.66 9.72
C ILE A 239 1.42 0.26 9.30
N THR A 240 1.27 -0.73 10.17
CA THR A 240 1.64 -2.12 9.88
C THR A 240 0.85 -2.68 8.70
N SER A 241 -0.45 -2.37 8.62
CA SER A 241 -1.32 -2.81 7.53
C SER A 241 -0.91 -2.19 6.19
N ILE A 242 -0.58 -0.89 6.13
CA ILE A 242 -0.09 -0.26 4.90
C ILE A 242 1.14 -1.01 4.38
N ILE A 243 2.16 -1.20 5.24
CA ILE A 243 3.42 -1.85 4.87
C ILE A 243 3.17 -3.30 4.46
N GLY A 244 2.36 -4.03 5.22
CA GLY A 244 2.04 -5.42 4.95
C GLY A 244 1.31 -5.62 3.63
N PHE A 245 0.24 -4.87 3.38
CA PHE A 245 -0.51 -4.98 2.12
C PHE A 245 0.29 -4.50 0.92
N GLN A 246 1.12 -3.45 1.04
CA GLN A 246 2.01 -3.04 -0.04
C GLN A 246 3.00 -4.15 -0.41
N ALA A 247 3.63 -4.79 0.57
CA ALA A 247 4.55 -5.90 0.33
C ALA A 247 3.84 -7.10 -0.31
N ILE A 248 2.67 -7.50 0.21
CA ILE A 248 1.87 -8.60 -0.34
C ILE A 248 1.47 -8.32 -1.78
N ILE A 249 0.94 -7.12 -2.07
CA ILE A 249 0.50 -6.74 -3.41
C ILE A 249 1.69 -6.73 -4.38
N ASN A 250 2.84 -6.14 -4.01
CA ASN A 250 4.01 -6.12 -4.88
C ASN A 250 4.50 -7.55 -5.21
N ILE A 251 4.67 -8.39 -4.20
CA ILE A 251 5.11 -9.78 -4.38
C ILE A 251 4.10 -10.56 -5.23
N ALA A 252 2.78 -10.38 -4.99
CA ALA A 252 1.73 -11.03 -5.76
C ALA A 252 1.72 -10.59 -7.24
N VAL A 253 1.98 -9.32 -7.52
CA VAL A 253 2.13 -8.81 -8.90
C VAL A 253 3.34 -9.44 -9.59
N VAL A 254 4.50 -9.40 -8.95
CA VAL A 254 5.75 -9.90 -9.52
C VAL A 254 5.71 -11.41 -9.78
N THR A 255 5.01 -12.16 -8.93
CA THR A 255 4.79 -13.61 -9.11
C THR A 255 3.64 -13.96 -10.04
N GLY A 256 2.97 -12.96 -10.63
CA GLY A 256 1.82 -13.20 -11.50
C GLY A 256 0.59 -13.74 -10.78
N SER A 257 0.43 -13.45 -9.49
CA SER A 257 -0.76 -13.81 -8.71
C SER A 257 -1.82 -12.70 -8.69
N MET A 258 -1.42 -11.48 -9.09
CA MET A 258 -2.30 -10.31 -9.21
C MET A 258 -1.96 -9.49 -10.46
N PRO A 259 -2.92 -8.74 -11.03
CA PRO A 259 -2.67 -7.82 -12.13
C PRO A 259 -1.60 -6.78 -11.78
N VAL A 260 -0.86 -6.30 -12.77
CA VAL A 260 0.18 -5.28 -12.58
C VAL A 260 -0.43 -3.98 -12.04
N THR A 261 0.03 -3.55 -10.86
CA THR A 261 -0.56 -2.44 -10.09
C THR A 261 0.34 -1.22 -9.92
N GLY A 262 1.65 -1.34 -10.06
CA GLY A 262 2.58 -0.24 -9.83
C GLY A 262 2.71 0.17 -8.36
N VAL A 263 2.56 -0.76 -7.42
CA VAL A 263 2.79 -0.54 -5.98
C VAL A 263 4.23 -0.90 -5.65
N PRO A 264 5.03 0.05 -5.12
CA PRO A 264 6.42 -0.23 -4.78
C PRO A 264 6.54 -1.16 -3.56
N LEU A 265 7.59 -1.97 -3.53
CA LEU A 265 7.94 -2.79 -2.37
C LEU A 265 8.51 -1.89 -1.25
N PRO A 266 7.89 -1.82 -0.06
CA PRO A 266 8.36 -0.94 1.01
C PRO A 266 9.84 -1.14 1.33
N PHE A 267 10.57 -0.05 1.60
CA PHE A 267 12.00 0.00 1.95
C PHE A 267 12.98 -0.42 0.83
N ILE A 268 12.56 -1.17 -0.16
CA ILE A 268 13.46 -1.79 -1.16
C ILE A 268 13.33 -1.11 -2.52
N SER A 269 12.10 -0.80 -2.97
CA SER A 269 11.89 -0.11 -4.24
C SER A 269 12.50 1.29 -4.24
N TYR A 270 13.01 1.68 -5.39
CA TYR A 270 13.52 3.04 -5.60
C TYR A 270 12.39 4.07 -5.52
N GLY A 271 12.55 5.04 -4.61
CA GLY A 271 11.56 6.12 -4.42
C GLY A 271 11.89 6.94 -3.17
N GLY A 272 12.71 8.00 -3.32
CA GLY A 272 13.22 8.78 -2.19
C GLY A 272 12.12 9.30 -1.25
N THR A 273 11.04 9.84 -1.81
CA THR A 273 9.92 10.38 -1.00
C THR A 273 9.07 9.29 -0.37
N SER A 274 8.79 8.20 -1.07
CA SER A 274 8.06 7.05 -0.52
C SER A 274 8.85 6.41 0.62
N LEU A 275 10.16 6.24 0.45
CA LEU A 275 11.04 5.73 1.49
C LEU A 275 11.05 6.63 2.73
N ALA A 276 11.22 7.96 2.55
CA ALA A 276 11.24 8.91 3.66
C ALA A 276 9.93 8.89 4.46
N ILE A 277 8.77 8.86 3.78
CA ILE A 277 7.46 8.78 4.42
C ILE A 277 7.31 7.45 5.18
N THR A 278 7.69 6.34 4.56
CA THR A 278 7.61 5.01 5.19
C THR A 278 8.53 4.90 6.40
N MET A 279 9.75 5.43 6.32
CA MET A 279 10.70 5.49 7.45
C MET A 279 10.16 6.37 8.59
N THR A 280 9.52 7.49 8.28
CA THR A 280 8.86 8.35 9.28
C THR A 280 7.75 7.58 9.99
N ALA A 281 6.90 6.86 9.25
CA ALA A 281 5.86 6.02 9.83
C ALA A 281 6.44 4.90 10.71
N MET A 282 7.57 4.31 10.31
CA MET A 282 8.30 3.35 11.16
C MET A 282 8.84 4.00 12.43
N GLY A 283 9.31 5.24 12.37
CA GLY A 283 9.70 6.01 13.55
C GLY A 283 8.56 6.17 14.55
N VAL A 284 7.34 6.45 14.04
CA VAL A 284 6.12 6.50 14.87
C VAL A 284 5.82 5.12 15.49
N LEU A 285 5.89 4.04 14.71
CA LEU A 285 5.67 2.68 15.21
C LEU A 285 6.68 2.30 16.31
N LEU A 286 7.95 2.66 16.14
CA LEU A 286 9.00 2.47 17.16
C LEU A 286 8.74 3.29 18.41
N ASN A 287 8.24 4.52 18.28
CA ASN A 287 7.86 5.34 19.43
C ASN A 287 6.73 4.69 20.23
N ILE A 288 5.67 4.20 19.55
CA ILE A 288 4.58 3.47 20.20
C ILE A 288 5.13 2.22 20.91
N SER A 289 6.04 1.49 20.27
CA SER A 289 6.62 0.29 20.86
C SER A 289 7.43 0.58 22.14
N ARG A 290 8.04 1.76 22.25
CA ARG A 290 8.79 2.21 23.42
C ARG A 290 7.88 2.58 24.60
N GLN A 291 6.66 3.02 24.31
CA GLN A 291 5.67 3.44 25.32
C GLN A 291 4.81 2.29 25.84
N ARG A 292 5.14 1.04 25.52
CA ARG A 292 4.43 -0.13 26.05
C ARG A 292 4.37 -0.09 27.56
N VAL A 293 3.24 -0.54 28.09
CA VAL A 293 3.16 -0.87 29.51
C VAL A 293 4.06 -2.07 29.72
N GLY A 294 5.24 -1.86 30.32
CA GLY A 294 6.12 -2.96 30.71
C GLY A 294 5.28 -3.93 31.54
N LYS A 295 5.29 -5.23 31.19
CA LYS A 295 5.11 -6.23 32.20
C LYS A 295 6.31 -6.01 33.13
N GLU A 296 6.03 -5.45 34.28
CA GLU A 296 6.93 -5.59 35.42
C GLU A 296 7.06 -7.10 35.61
N ASP A 297 8.27 -7.61 35.33
CA ASP A 297 8.70 -8.97 35.66
C ASP A 297 8.80 -9.13 37.16
#